data_772ff7a47db7fc5433e1194a63ee466d
#
_entry.id   772ff7a47db7fc5433e1194a63ee466d
#
_cell.length_a   1.000
_cell.length_b   1.000
_cell.length_c   1.000
_cell.angle_alpha   90.00
_cell.angle_beta   90.00
_cell.angle_gamma   90.00
#
_symmetry.space_group_name_H-M   'P 1'
#
loop_
_entity.id
_entity.type
_entity.pdbx_description
1 polymer ?
#
loop_
_entity_poly.entity_id
_entity_poly.type
_entity_poly.pdbx_seq_one_letter_code
_entity_poly.pdbx_strand_id
1 'polypeptide(L)'
;SLFDPVATERITPRDLVTHRSGLPGHDLLWYGNTPRTRADMLKRLAYLPNSKDLRAAWQYNNLMYMTAGVMEERLTGKTWEENIRERILTPLGMKRTTLNNTDSQKDSDFSLGYRLDVDTDAVERMEFRDITTMGPAGSINSSVTEVANWVKLNLAEGEFAGKQLIQKPTLKELQTPCMSMGSGADNPEIIPIGYAMGWFVDVYRGRRRIHHGGNIDGFSAMVALLPREDIGVVVLTNMNGTGLPEVAARHMIDRMTGASTIDWNAQSLAQNAAARAQGKQAKASLAATRKQGTQPSHPISEYVGRYEHPGYGILTVAPDANGAGLQFAFNGIVTPLEHWHYDIFSGKKAEEDRTFEAFKLNFDTGLDGEIAALSAQMVPTEEAFVFVRLGDEQLSDPNYLKKLVGEFAIESQPVKFAMSG
;
A
#
# COMPACT_ATOMS: atom_id res chain seq x y z
N SER A 1 -14.12 -0.62 -13.84
CA SER A 1 -15.21 0.00 -13.04
C SER A 1 -14.80 0.04 -11.57
N LEU A 2 -15.34 1.00 -10.84
CA LEU A 2 -15.35 1.05 -9.39
C LEU A 2 -16.61 0.35 -8.87
N PHE A 3 -16.66 0.12 -7.56
CA PHE A 3 -17.87 -0.39 -6.88
C PHE A 3 -19.07 0.55 -7.06
N ASP A 4 -18.85 1.85 -6.88
CA ASP A 4 -19.85 2.88 -7.09
C ASP A 4 -20.04 3.14 -8.60
N PRO A 5 -21.24 2.89 -9.17
CA PRO A 5 -21.52 3.13 -10.59
C PRO A 5 -21.46 4.61 -10.97
N VAL A 6 -21.85 5.53 -10.08
CA VAL A 6 -21.78 6.97 -10.33
C VAL A 6 -20.32 7.44 -10.40
N ALA A 7 -19.48 6.94 -9.47
CA ALA A 7 -18.04 7.20 -9.52
C ALA A 7 -17.42 6.59 -10.78
N THR A 8 -17.82 5.38 -11.18
CA THR A 8 -17.35 4.73 -12.41
C THR A 8 -17.62 5.58 -13.67
N GLU A 9 -18.81 6.15 -13.79
CA GLU A 9 -19.20 6.95 -14.95
C GLU A 9 -18.51 8.31 -14.99
N ARG A 10 -18.24 8.92 -13.80
CA ARG A 10 -17.84 10.33 -13.70
C ARG A 10 -16.36 10.53 -13.36
N ILE A 11 -15.63 9.49 -12.99
CA ILE A 11 -14.22 9.60 -12.64
C ILE A 11 -13.39 10.02 -13.85
N THR A 12 -12.44 10.91 -13.62
CA THR A 12 -11.53 11.42 -14.64
C THR A 12 -10.09 11.07 -14.30
N PRO A 13 -9.14 11.15 -15.27
CA PRO A 13 -7.71 10.97 -14.99
C PRO A 13 -7.20 11.87 -13.86
N ARG A 14 -7.70 13.11 -13.80
CA ARG A 14 -7.37 14.04 -12.73
C ARG A 14 -7.78 13.51 -11.35
N ASP A 15 -8.96 12.90 -11.25
CA ASP A 15 -9.46 12.35 -9.99
C ASP A 15 -8.57 11.21 -9.47
N LEU A 16 -8.03 10.39 -10.40
CA LEU A 16 -7.09 9.31 -10.07
C LEU A 16 -5.83 9.85 -9.38
N VAL A 17 -5.17 10.84 -10.02
CA VAL A 17 -3.86 11.35 -9.56
C VAL A 17 -3.96 12.46 -8.50
N THR A 18 -5.17 12.80 -8.04
CA THR A 18 -5.38 13.77 -6.95
C THR A 18 -6.05 13.17 -5.73
N HIS A 19 -6.11 11.83 -5.65
CA HIS A 19 -6.60 11.08 -4.50
C HIS A 19 -8.02 11.49 -4.05
N ARG A 20 -8.93 11.70 -4.99
CA ARG A 20 -10.32 12.11 -4.71
C ARG A 20 -11.36 11.18 -5.32
N SER A 21 -11.00 9.91 -5.50
CA SER A 21 -11.90 8.88 -6.03
C SER A 21 -13.02 8.49 -5.08
N GLY A 22 -12.86 8.76 -3.78
CA GLY A 22 -13.74 8.26 -2.72
C GLY A 22 -13.42 6.83 -2.27
N LEU A 23 -12.48 6.16 -2.96
CA LEU A 23 -12.00 4.84 -2.57
C LEU A 23 -10.86 4.98 -1.55
N PRO A 24 -10.93 4.36 -0.37
CA PRO A 24 -9.83 4.34 0.61
C PRO A 24 -8.62 3.54 0.10
N GLY A 25 -7.51 3.55 0.81
CA GLY A 25 -6.22 3.03 0.34
C GLY A 25 -6.23 1.59 -0.18
N HIS A 26 -6.90 0.67 0.54
CA HIS A 26 -6.93 -0.77 0.24
C HIS A 26 -5.54 -1.38 -0.02
N ASP A 27 -4.53 -0.90 0.73
CA ASP A 27 -3.13 -1.27 0.45
C ASP A 27 -2.87 -2.78 0.61
N LEU A 28 -3.60 -3.47 1.49
CA LEU A 28 -3.48 -4.93 1.62
C LEU A 28 -3.91 -5.71 0.36
N LEU A 29 -4.57 -5.08 -0.63
CA LEU A 29 -4.86 -5.73 -1.90
C LEU A 29 -3.58 -6.01 -2.70
N TRP A 30 -2.62 -5.11 -2.65
CA TRP A 30 -1.40 -5.18 -3.46
C TRP A 30 -0.14 -5.43 -2.64
N TYR A 31 -0.15 -5.12 -1.35
CA TYR A 31 1.00 -5.25 -0.48
C TYR A 31 1.32 -6.73 -0.22
N GLY A 32 2.57 -7.08 -0.42
CA GLY A 32 3.06 -8.46 -0.39
C GLY A 32 3.69 -8.84 -1.73
N ASN A 33 4.09 -10.07 -1.86
CA ASN A 33 4.61 -10.63 -3.11
C ASN A 33 3.46 -11.25 -3.90
N THR A 34 2.56 -10.41 -4.42
CA THR A 34 1.39 -10.89 -5.15
C THR A 34 1.73 -11.19 -6.61
N PRO A 35 1.33 -12.35 -7.15
CA PRO A 35 1.49 -12.67 -8.56
C PRO A 35 0.48 -11.97 -9.47
N ARG A 36 -0.36 -11.08 -8.92
CA ARG A 36 -1.44 -10.41 -9.66
C ARG A 36 -0.90 -9.41 -10.67
N THR A 37 -1.53 -9.37 -11.83
CA THR A 37 -1.25 -8.34 -12.83
C THR A 37 -2.00 -7.04 -12.54
N ARG A 38 -1.58 -5.92 -13.16
CA ARG A 38 -2.34 -4.65 -13.13
C ARG A 38 -3.77 -4.82 -13.62
N ALA A 39 -3.99 -5.65 -14.64
CA ALA A 39 -5.31 -5.94 -15.18
C ALA A 39 -6.21 -6.65 -14.15
N ASP A 40 -5.65 -7.59 -13.38
CA ASP A 40 -6.39 -8.28 -12.32
C ASP A 40 -6.73 -7.34 -11.18
N MET A 41 -5.78 -6.49 -10.74
CA MET A 41 -6.02 -5.45 -9.74
C MET A 41 -7.15 -4.52 -10.18
N LEU A 42 -7.13 -4.07 -11.45
CA LEU A 42 -8.15 -3.17 -11.98
C LEU A 42 -9.56 -3.79 -11.96
N LYS A 43 -9.70 -5.08 -12.26
CA LYS A 43 -10.99 -5.80 -12.18
C LYS A 43 -11.52 -5.82 -10.75
N ARG A 44 -10.64 -5.98 -9.77
CA ARG A 44 -10.99 -6.09 -8.34
C ARG A 44 -11.52 -4.80 -7.73
N LEU A 45 -11.21 -3.63 -8.31
CA LEU A 45 -11.74 -2.34 -7.86
C LEU A 45 -13.27 -2.30 -7.85
N ALA A 46 -13.94 -3.08 -8.70
CA ALA A 46 -15.39 -3.19 -8.74
C ALA A 46 -16.02 -3.81 -7.47
N TYR A 47 -15.21 -4.46 -6.64
CA TYR A 47 -15.66 -5.13 -5.41
C TYR A 47 -15.17 -4.44 -4.12
N LEU A 48 -14.56 -3.26 -4.27
CA LEU A 48 -14.03 -2.47 -3.15
C LEU A 48 -14.93 -1.25 -2.93
N PRO A 49 -15.70 -1.21 -1.83
CA PRO A 49 -16.65 -0.14 -1.60
C PRO A 49 -15.93 1.20 -1.38
N ASN A 50 -16.56 2.25 -1.89
CA ASN A 50 -16.16 3.63 -1.60
C ASN A 50 -16.60 3.99 -0.17
N SER A 51 -15.74 4.67 0.59
CA SER A 51 -16.10 5.20 1.91
C SER A 51 -16.52 6.67 1.85
N LYS A 52 -16.30 7.33 0.72
CA LYS A 52 -16.71 8.72 0.44
C LYS A 52 -17.21 8.83 -0.98
N ASP A 53 -18.04 9.85 -1.22
CA ASP A 53 -18.44 10.19 -2.56
C ASP A 53 -17.26 10.68 -3.40
N LEU A 54 -17.37 10.50 -4.72
CA LEU A 54 -16.39 11.02 -5.68
C LEU A 54 -16.15 12.52 -5.45
N ARG A 55 -14.90 12.91 -5.24
CA ARG A 55 -14.44 14.31 -5.00
C ARG A 55 -14.82 14.89 -3.65
N ALA A 56 -15.46 14.15 -2.74
CA ALA A 56 -15.88 14.67 -1.45
C ALA A 56 -14.75 14.80 -0.43
N ALA A 57 -13.75 13.92 -0.52
CA ALA A 57 -12.62 13.89 0.42
C ALA A 57 -11.32 13.49 -0.27
N TRP A 58 -10.21 13.95 0.28
CA TRP A 58 -8.89 13.45 -0.07
C TRP A 58 -8.64 12.11 0.67
N GLN A 59 -8.39 11.06 -0.10
CA GLN A 59 -8.05 9.73 0.42
C GLN A 59 -6.90 9.16 -0.40
N TYR A 60 -5.71 9.11 0.19
CA TYR A 60 -4.51 8.60 -0.47
C TYR A 60 -4.75 7.18 -0.98
N ASN A 61 -4.50 6.93 -2.26
CA ASN A 61 -4.79 5.65 -2.87
C ASN A 61 -3.81 5.31 -4.01
N ASN A 62 -2.94 4.32 -3.77
CA ASN A 62 -1.95 3.85 -4.72
C ASN A 62 -2.57 3.13 -5.93
N LEU A 63 -3.73 2.45 -5.74
CA LEU A 63 -4.44 1.77 -6.82
C LEU A 63 -4.94 2.74 -7.90
N MET A 64 -5.20 3.99 -7.52
CA MET A 64 -5.61 5.02 -8.48
C MET A 64 -4.43 5.47 -9.36
N TYR A 65 -3.21 5.56 -8.82
CA TYR A 65 -2.00 5.79 -9.61
C TYR A 65 -1.67 4.60 -10.51
N MET A 66 -1.81 3.38 -10.02
CA MET A 66 -1.70 2.18 -10.85
C MET A 66 -2.72 2.21 -12.01
N THR A 67 -3.97 2.63 -11.72
CA THR A 67 -5.03 2.77 -12.73
C THR A 67 -4.67 3.82 -13.78
N ALA A 68 -4.07 4.96 -13.37
CA ALA A 68 -3.59 5.99 -14.29
C ALA A 68 -2.49 5.45 -15.21
N GLY A 69 -1.57 4.64 -14.68
CA GLY A 69 -0.55 3.95 -15.50
C GLY A 69 -1.17 2.98 -16.51
N VAL A 70 -2.14 2.15 -16.11
CA VAL A 70 -2.86 1.27 -17.06
C VAL A 70 -3.58 2.07 -18.13
N MET A 71 -4.12 3.23 -17.79
CA MET A 71 -4.76 4.10 -18.78
C MET A 71 -3.72 4.65 -19.77
N GLU A 72 -2.53 5.06 -19.30
CA GLU A 72 -1.43 5.48 -20.16
C GLU A 72 -0.99 4.34 -21.11
N GLU A 73 -0.84 3.12 -20.61
CA GLU A 73 -0.52 1.94 -21.42
C GLU A 73 -1.51 1.74 -22.57
N ARG A 74 -2.81 1.88 -22.29
CA ARG A 74 -3.86 1.75 -23.33
C ARG A 74 -3.83 2.86 -24.36
N LEU A 75 -3.49 4.08 -23.95
CA LEU A 75 -3.44 5.25 -24.86
C LEU A 75 -2.20 5.22 -25.74
N THR A 76 -1.08 4.72 -25.24
CA THR A 76 0.21 4.75 -25.95
C THR A 76 0.54 3.44 -26.69
N GLY A 77 -0.10 2.34 -26.30
CA GLY A 77 0.25 0.99 -26.76
C GLY A 77 1.58 0.46 -26.23
N LYS A 78 2.17 1.16 -25.25
CA LYS A 78 3.44 0.81 -24.59
C LYS A 78 3.19 0.56 -23.10
N THR A 79 4.07 -0.22 -22.46
CA THR A 79 4.03 -0.39 -21.01
C THR A 79 4.34 0.93 -20.30
N TRP A 80 3.89 1.08 -19.06
CA TRP A 80 4.23 2.22 -18.23
C TRP A 80 5.75 2.39 -18.10
N GLU A 81 6.47 1.30 -17.95
CA GLU A 81 7.93 1.27 -17.86
C GLU A 81 8.61 1.81 -19.12
N GLU A 82 8.12 1.45 -20.30
CA GLU A 82 8.61 1.98 -21.57
C GLU A 82 8.34 3.48 -21.69
N ASN A 83 7.14 3.92 -21.35
CA ASN A 83 6.78 5.34 -21.36
C ASN A 83 7.69 6.16 -20.41
N ILE A 84 7.88 5.71 -19.17
CA ILE A 84 8.76 6.39 -18.20
C ILE A 84 10.21 6.45 -18.71
N ARG A 85 10.75 5.34 -19.24
CA ARG A 85 12.11 5.34 -19.79
C ARG A 85 12.25 6.31 -20.95
N GLU A 86 11.37 6.27 -21.93
CA GLU A 86 11.47 7.07 -23.15
C GLU A 86 11.21 8.56 -22.89
N ARG A 87 10.20 8.88 -22.09
CA ARG A 87 9.73 10.27 -21.93
C ARG A 87 10.38 11.01 -20.79
N ILE A 88 10.92 10.31 -19.78
CA ILE A 88 11.49 10.91 -18.57
C ILE A 88 12.95 10.51 -18.39
N LEU A 89 13.24 9.22 -18.16
CA LEU A 89 14.56 8.80 -17.74
C LEU A 89 15.64 9.07 -18.81
N THR A 90 15.38 8.70 -20.05
CA THR A 90 16.31 8.92 -21.16
C THR A 90 16.57 10.40 -21.42
N PRO A 91 15.56 11.28 -21.58
CA PRO A 91 15.79 12.70 -21.77
C PRO A 91 16.51 13.39 -20.61
N LEU A 92 16.31 12.92 -19.38
CA LEU A 92 16.98 13.45 -18.19
C LEU A 92 18.36 12.81 -17.92
N GLY A 93 18.78 11.84 -18.73
CA GLY A 93 20.04 11.14 -18.53
C GLY A 93 20.09 10.26 -17.28
N MET A 94 18.93 9.81 -16.76
CA MET A 94 18.79 8.97 -15.57
C MET A 94 19.04 7.49 -15.92
N LYS A 95 20.29 7.14 -16.16
CA LYS A 95 20.71 5.85 -16.75
C LYS A 95 20.70 4.68 -15.75
N ARG A 96 20.95 4.97 -14.47
CA ARG A 96 20.97 3.98 -13.38
C ARG A 96 19.61 3.82 -12.70
N THR A 97 18.65 4.70 -13.00
CA THR A 97 17.30 4.63 -12.47
C THR A 97 16.59 3.40 -13.01
N THR A 98 16.05 2.58 -12.12
CA THR A 98 15.31 1.37 -12.44
C THR A 98 13.85 1.49 -12.02
N LEU A 99 12.98 0.62 -12.58
CA LEU A 99 11.54 0.63 -12.36
C LEU A 99 11.05 -0.63 -11.61
N ASN A 100 11.98 -1.39 -11.08
CA ASN A 100 11.76 -2.53 -10.21
C ASN A 100 13.01 -2.81 -9.36
N ASN A 101 12.87 -3.51 -8.26
CA ASN A 101 13.96 -3.80 -7.34
C ASN A 101 14.89 -4.92 -7.84
N THR A 102 14.42 -5.81 -8.71
CA THR A 102 15.25 -6.87 -9.32
C THR A 102 16.35 -6.25 -10.19
N ASP A 103 16.03 -5.20 -10.94
CA ASP A 103 17.01 -4.50 -11.76
C ASP A 103 17.92 -3.61 -10.90
N SER A 104 17.42 -2.97 -9.85
CA SER A 104 18.25 -2.15 -8.95
C SER A 104 19.32 -2.97 -8.25
N GLN A 105 19.03 -4.22 -7.89
CA GLN A 105 19.99 -5.13 -7.25
C GLN A 105 21.10 -5.65 -8.19
N LYS A 106 21.01 -5.42 -9.49
CA LYS A 106 22.09 -5.72 -10.45
C LYS A 106 23.18 -4.65 -10.47
N ASP A 107 22.90 -3.46 -9.96
CA ASP A 107 23.89 -2.39 -9.81
C ASP A 107 24.83 -2.74 -8.64
N SER A 108 26.13 -2.61 -8.82
CA SER A 108 27.13 -2.89 -7.78
C SER A 108 27.08 -1.92 -6.58
N ASP A 109 26.39 -0.79 -6.74
CA ASP A 109 26.25 0.29 -5.76
C ASP A 109 24.77 0.51 -5.43
N PHE A 110 24.08 -0.56 -5.02
CA PHE A 110 22.71 -0.47 -4.49
C PHE A 110 22.69 -0.49 -2.96
N SER A 111 21.73 0.19 -2.36
CA SER A 111 21.54 0.21 -0.90
C SER A 111 20.70 -0.97 -0.43
N LEU A 112 21.07 -1.53 0.71
CA LEU A 112 20.21 -2.47 1.47
C LEU A 112 19.21 -1.68 2.33
N GLY A 113 18.00 -2.21 2.48
CA GLY A 113 16.95 -1.61 3.29
C GLY A 113 16.97 -2.08 4.74
N TYR A 114 16.57 -1.20 5.66
CA TYR A 114 16.55 -1.49 7.10
C TYR A 114 15.25 -0.99 7.73
N ARG A 115 14.92 -1.58 8.87
CA ARG A 115 13.87 -1.09 9.79
C ARG A 115 14.40 -0.98 11.21
N LEU A 116 13.75 -0.16 12.02
CA LEU A 116 13.96 -0.12 13.45
C LEU A 116 12.90 -0.99 14.14
N ASP A 117 13.32 -1.97 14.92
CA ASP A 117 12.42 -2.67 15.83
C ASP A 117 12.10 -1.73 17.00
N VAL A 118 10.83 -1.31 17.09
CA VAL A 118 10.37 -0.33 18.09
C VAL A 118 10.33 -0.88 19.53
N ASP A 119 10.38 -2.19 19.70
CA ASP A 119 10.37 -2.85 21.01
C ASP A 119 11.80 -3.01 21.57
N THR A 120 12.79 -3.24 20.72
CA THR A 120 14.19 -3.54 21.11
C THR A 120 15.18 -2.44 20.74
N ASP A 121 14.79 -1.44 19.93
CA ASP A 121 15.65 -0.45 19.28
C ASP A 121 16.75 -1.05 18.38
N ALA A 122 16.62 -2.32 18.00
CA ALA A 122 17.53 -2.96 17.07
C ALA A 122 17.27 -2.51 15.62
N VAL A 123 18.34 -2.30 14.86
CA VAL A 123 18.27 -2.07 13.42
C VAL A 123 18.31 -3.43 12.73
N GLU A 124 17.27 -3.76 11.99
CA GLU A 124 17.14 -5.03 11.29
C GLU A 124 17.14 -4.79 9.77
N ARG A 125 17.80 -5.68 9.03
CA ARG A 125 17.73 -5.69 7.57
C ARG A 125 16.31 -6.08 7.13
N MET A 126 15.81 -5.43 6.09
CA MET A 126 14.58 -5.82 5.41
C MET A 126 14.89 -6.42 4.03
N GLU A 127 14.11 -7.43 3.66
CA GLU A 127 14.13 -7.94 2.30
C GLU A 127 13.39 -6.97 1.35
N PHE A 128 13.79 -6.98 0.09
CA PHE A 128 13.14 -6.16 -0.92
C PHE A 128 11.73 -6.66 -1.21
N ARG A 129 10.78 -5.73 -1.21
CA ARG A 129 9.39 -6.00 -1.60
C ARG A 129 9.21 -5.77 -3.10
N ASP A 130 8.75 -6.78 -3.82
CA ASP A 130 8.37 -6.60 -5.22
C ASP A 130 7.03 -5.86 -5.34
N ILE A 131 7.08 -4.63 -5.84
CA ILE A 131 5.92 -3.79 -6.11
C ILE A 131 5.77 -3.46 -7.59
N THR A 132 6.33 -4.25 -8.48
CA THR A 132 6.31 -4.01 -9.94
C THR A 132 4.89 -3.83 -10.47
N THR A 133 3.91 -4.57 -9.96
CA THR A 133 2.49 -4.40 -10.30
C THR A 133 1.99 -2.99 -9.96
N MET A 134 2.49 -2.41 -8.86
CA MET A 134 2.17 -1.05 -8.41
C MET A 134 3.15 0.00 -8.95
N GLY A 135 3.92 -0.34 -9.99
CA GLY A 135 4.96 0.51 -10.58
C GLY A 135 4.58 1.98 -10.70
N PRO A 136 3.45 2.33 -11.32
CA PRO A 136 3.01 3.71 -11.47
C PRO A 136 2.81 4.49 -10.15
N ALA A 137 2.65 3.79 -9.03
CA ALA A 137 2.48 4.39 -7.72
C ALA A 137 3.79 4.55 -6.93
N GLY A 138 4.87 3.77 -7.24
CA GLY A 138 6.04 3.90 -6.38
C GLY A 138 7.25 3.00 -6.65
N SER A 139 7.41 2.38 -7.83
CA SER A 139 8.52 1.44 -8.06
C SER A 139 9.80 2.07 -8.62
N ILE A 140 9.89 3.39 -8.73
CA ILE A 140 11.10 4.05 -9.22
C ILE A 140 12.20 3.97 -8.16
N ASN A 141 13.33 3.34 -8.49
CA ASN A 141 14.52 3.29 -7.65
C ASN A 141 15.63 4.13 -8.32
N SER A 142 16.26 5.03 -7.58
CA SER A 142 17.20 5.98 -8.17
C SER A 142 18.28 6.44 -7.18
N SER A 143 19.20 7.25 -7.67
CA SER A 143 20.21 7.96 -6.87
C SER A 143 19.86 9.44 -6.74
N VAL A 144 20.41 10.08 -5.69
CA VAL A 144 20.26 11.54 -5.48
C VAL A 144 20.71 12.32 -6.71
N THR A 145 21.81 11.92 -7.34
CA THR A 145 22.37 12.57 -8.52
C THR A 145 21.39 12.56 -9.70
N GLU A 146 20.72 11.44 -9.94
CA GLU A 146 19.80 11.32 -11.06
C GLU A 146 18.45 11.99 -10.76
N VAL A 147 17.91 11.85 -9.54
CA VAL A 147 16.70 12.57 -9.14
C VAL A 147 16.91 14.08 -9.14
N ALA A 148 18.13 14.57 -8.92
CA ALA A 148 18.44 16.00 -9.07
C ALA A 148 18.18 16.52 -10.49
N ASN A 149 18.24 15.69 -11.54
CA ASN A 149 17.87 16.09 -12.90
C ASN A 149 16.34 16.27 -13.04
N TRP A 150 15.56 15.43 -12.39
CA TRP A 150 14.11 15.63 -12.27
C TRP A 150 13.76 16.93 -11.51
N VAL A 151 14.50 17.23 -10.44
CA VAL A 151 14.34 18.48 -9.69
C VAL A 151 14.67 19.69 -10.56
N LYS A 152 15.79 19.68 -11.28
CA LYS A 152 16.19 20.75 -12.22
C LYS A 152 15.13 20.98 -13.29
N LEU A 153 14.58 19.92 -13.90
CA LEU A 153 13.47 20.02 -14.86
C LEU A 153 12.28 20.78 -14.27
N ASN A 154 11.90 20.47 -13.05
CA ASN A 154 10.77 21.09 -12.39
C ASN A 154 11.03 22.57 -12.06
N LEU A 155 12.23 22.93 -11.58
CA LEU A 155 12.62 24.31 -11.29
C LEU A 155 12.75 25.15 -12.57
N ALA A 156 13.28 24.57 -13.64
CA ALA A 156 13.38 25.22 -14.95
C ALA A 156 12.08 25.20 -15.78
N GLU A 157 10.93 25.13 -15.11
CA GLU A 157 9.60 25.16 -15.74
C GLU A 157 9.42 24.16 -16.90
N GLY A 158 9.98 22.97 -16.75
CA GLY A 158 9.85 21.86 -17.70
C GLY A 158 10.94 21.82 -18.77
N GLU A 159 11.95 22.68 -18.70
CA GLU A 159 13.11 22.67 -19.58
C GLU A 159 14.26 21.87 -18.95
N PHE A 160 14.97 21.08 -19.76
CA PHE A 160 16.19 20.39 -19.37
C PHE A 160 17.17 20.29 -20.54
N ALA A 161 18.41 20.68 -20.32
CA ALA A 161 19.49 20.69 -21.32
C ALA A 161 19.09 21.41 -22.65
N GLY A 162 18.41 22.54 -22.54
CA GLY A 162 17.93 23.35 -23.66
C GLY A 162 16.71 22.78 -24.41
N LYS A 163 16.02 21.78 -23.87
CA LYS A 163 14.85 21.20 -24.48
C LYS A 163 13.63 21.33 -23.53
N GLN A 164 12.51 21.79 -24.05
CA GLN A 164 11.23 21.81 -23.32
C GLN A 164 10.64 20.41 -23.33
N LEU A 165 10.81 19.66 -22.24
CA LEU A 165 10.29 18.30 -22.09
C LEU A 165 8.84 18.30 -21.61
N ILE A 166 8.45 19.22 -20.73
CA ILE A 166 7.09 19.42 -20.24
C ILE A 166 6.72 20.89 -20.52
N GLN A 167 5.60 21.11 -21.19
CA GLN A 167 5.14 22.48 -21.47
C GLN A 167 4.88 23.24 -20.17
N LYS A 168 5.31 24.51 -20.06
CA LYS A 168 5.15 25.34 -18.85
C LYS A 168 3.72 25.38 -18.31
N PRO A 169 2.67 25.56 -19.11
CA PRO A 169 1.29 25.51 -18.60
C PRO A 169 0.93 24.15 -17.98
N THR A 170 1.38 23.05 -18.61
CA THR A 170 1.15 21.70 -18.12
C THR A 170 1.84 21.48 -16.76
N LEU A 171 3.11 21.87 -16.64
CA LEU A 171 3.84 21.75 -15.38
C LEU A 171 3.17 22.57 -14.26
N LYS A 172 2.76 23.80 -14.58
CA LYS A 172 2.00 24.65 -13.64
C LYS A 172 0.70 23.99 -13.19
N GLU A 173 -0.03 23.37 -14.10
CA GLU A 173 -1.23 22.61 -13.80
C GLU A 173 -0.96 21.41 -12.89
N LEU A 174 0.10 20.62 -13.17
CA LEU A 174 0.54 19.48 -12.36
C LEU A 174 0.87 19.89 -10.92
N GLN A 175 1.35 21.09 -10.70
CA GLN A 175 1.77 21.64 -9.41
C GLN A 175 0.69 22.50 -8.73
N THR A 176 -0.50 22.64 -9.34
CA THR A 176 -1.59 23.43 -8.76
C THR A 176 -2.47 22.56 -7.88
N PRO A 177 -2.64 22.89 -6.58
CA PRO A 177 -3.52 22.13 -5.69
C PRO A 177 -4.96 22.14 -6.20
N CYS A 178 -5.59 20.99 -6.21
CA CYS A 178 -6.97 20.82 -6.64
C CYS A 178 -7.81 19.98 -5.68
N MET A 179 -7.22 19.54 -4.58
CA MET A 179 -7.92 18.83 -3.50
C MET A 179 -7.41 19.30 -2.14
N SER A 180 -8.32 19.73 -1.27
CA SER A 180 -8.00 20.04 0.13
C SER A 180 -7.72 18.75 0.91
N MET A 181 -6.74 18.80 1.80
CA MET A 181 -6.39 17.69 2.71
C MET A 181 -6.87 17.92 4.14
N GLY A 182 -7.73 18.92 4.37
CA GLY A 182 -8.12 19.36 5.70
C GLY A 182 -7.08 20.29 6.35
N SER A 183 -7.33 20.68 7.59
CA SER A 183 -6.36 21.41 8.42
C SER A 183 -5.33 20.40 8.92
N GLY A 184 -4.13 20.41 8.41
CA GLY A 184 -3.02 19.59 8.92
C GLY A 184 -2.70 19.87 10.40
N ALA A 185 -1.67 19.20 10.93
CA ALA A 185 -1.19 19.47 12.30
C ALA A 185 -0.88 20.95 12.47
N ASP A 186 -1.25 21.52 13.63
CA ASP A 186 -0.99 22.90 13.99
C ASP A 186 0.53 23.16 14.14
N ASN A 187 1.16 23.40 13.01
CA ASN A 187 2.55 23.84 12.96
C ASN A 187 2.57 25.24 12.33
N PRO A 188 2.90 26.30 13.10
CA PRO A 188 2.87 27.67 12.60
C PRO A 188 3.83 27.93 11.44
N GLU A 189 4.84 27.09 11.29
CA GLU A 189 5.84 27.18 10.23
C GLU A 189 5.37 26.52 8.91
N ILE A 190 4.30 25.70 8.94
CA ILE A 190 3.83 24.90 7.81
C ILE A 190 2.31 25.00 7.70
N ILE A 191 1.85 25.64 6.64
CA ILE A 191 0.42 25.80 6.38
C ILE A 191 0.05 24.94 5.16
N PRO A 192 -0.66 23.81 5.32
CA PRO A 192 -1.11 22.99 4.20
C PRO A 192 -2.03 23.79 3.27
N ILE A 193 -1.80 23.69 1.96
CA ILE A 193 -2.69 24.25 0.94
C ILE A 193 -3.56 23.16 0.34
N GLY A 194 -2.96 22.02 -0.05
CA GLY A 194 -3.69 20.90 -0.62
C GLY A 194 -2.80 19.97 -1.43
N TYR A 195 -3.45 19.03 -2.14
CA TYR A 195 -2.80 18.07 -3.01
C TYR A 195 -3.02 18.42 -4.48
N ALA A 196 -1.96 18.42 -5.24
CA ALA A 196 -1.92 18.59 -6.68
C ALA A 196 -1.81 17.22 -7.38
N MET A 197 -1.35 17.15 -8.63
CA MET A 197 -1.17 15.87 -9.33
C MET A 197 0.18 15.25 -8.94
N GLY A 198 0.18 14.44 -7.88
CA GLY A 198 1.38 13.79 -7.34
C GLY A 198 2.21 14.68 -6.42
N TRP A 199 1.69 15.80 -5.95
CA TRP A 199 2.43 16.74 -5.12
C TRP A 199 1.59 17.25 -3.94
N PHE A 200 2.16 17.22 -2.75
CA PHE A 200 1.73 18.05 -1.64
C PHE A 200 2.18 19.48 -1.88
N VAL A 201 1.31 20.44 -1.55
CA VAL A 201 1.63 21.87 -1.63
C VAL A 201 1.29 22.53 -0.30
N ASP A 202 2.25 23.23 0.25
CA ASP A 202 2.10 23.99 1.49
C ASP A 202 2.81 25.35 1.42
N VAL A 203 2.61 26.15 2.47
CA VAL A 203 3.44 27.30 2.76
C VAL A 203 4.39 26.92 3.89
N TYR A 204 5.65 26.77 3.56
CA TYR A 204 6.73 26.50 4.48
C TYR A 204 7.45 27.81 4.83
N ARG A 205 7.27 28.29 6.05
CA ARG A 205 7.92 29.52 6.54
C ARG A 205 7.76 30.72 5.57
N GLY A 206 6.51 30.93 5.10
CA GLY A 206 6.17 31.99 4.16
C GLY A 206 6.49 31.72 2.71
N ARG A 207 7.05 30.56 2.35
CA ARG A 207 7.42 30.17 0.98
C ARG A 207 6.55 29.02 0.47
N ARG A 208 6.13 29.09 -0.78
CA ARG A 208 5.40 27.97 -1.40
C ARG A 208 6.35 26.80 -1.60
N ARG A 209 6.07 25.69 -0.92
CA ARG A 209 6.79 24.44 -1.08
C ARG A 209 5.89 23.43 -1.80
N ILE A 210 6.48 22.70 -2.74
CA ILE A 210 5.90 21.58 -3.49
C ILE A 210 6.76 20.37 -3.14
N HIS A 211 6.15 19.30 -2.61
CA HIS A 211 6.94 18.17 -2.15
C HIS A 211 6.16 16.87 -2.25
N HIS A 212 6.88 15.76 -2.24
CA HIS A 212 6.32 14.43 -2.01
C HIS A 212 7.37 13.52 -1.38
N GLY A 213 6.93 12.74 -0.42
CA GLY A 213 7.74 11.68 0.18
C GLY A 213 7.52 10.34 -0.51
N GLY A 214 8.34 9.38 -0.17
CA GLY A 214 8.17 7.96 -0.53
C GLY A 214 8.54 7.10 0.66
N ASN A 215 7.83 6.00 0.83
CA ASN A 215 8.17 4.98 1.82
C ASN A 215 7.76 3.62 1.29
N ILE A 216 8.70 2.70 1.24
CA ILE A 216 8.51 1.28 0.95
C ILE A 216 9.51 0.49 1.79
N ASP A 217 9.31 -0.79 1.95
CA ASP A 217 10.10 -1.65 2.83
C ASP A 217 11.60 -1.36 2.75
N GLY A 218 12.13 -0.87 3.88
CA GLY A 218 13.54 -0.54 4.04
C GLY A 218 13.96 0.87 3.61
N PHE A 219 13.09 1.68 2.97
CA PHE A 219 13.49 2.97 2.39
C PHE A 219 12.47 4.07 2.64
N SER A 220 12.99 5.28 2.86
CA SER A 220 12.19 6.51 2.91
C SER A 220 12.86 7.60 2.10
N ALA A 221 12.08 8.44 1.43
CA ALA A 221 12.56 9.47 0.52
C ALA A 221 11.77 10.77 0.67
N MET A 222 12.38 11.88 0.23
CA MET A 222 11.74 13.20 0.11
C MET A 222 12.31 13.92 -1.12
N VAL A 223 11.39 14.49 -1.90
CA VAL A 223 11.69 15.52 -2.90
C VAL A 223 10.92 16.77 -2.54
N ALA A 224 11.58 17.91 -2.42
CA ALA A 224 10.97 19.20 -2.10
C ALA A 224 11.49 20.29 -3.04
N LEU A 225 10.58 21.15 -3.50
CA LEU A 225 10.84 22.24 -4.42
C LEU A 225 10.31 23.56 -3.84
N LEU A 226 11.10 24.60 -3.93
CA LEU A 226 10.71 25.99 -3.73
C LEU A 226 10.94 26.75 -5.06
N PRO A 227 9.99 26.70 -6.00
CA PRO A 227 10.24 27.20 -7.36
C PRO A 227 10.55 28.69 -7.46
N ARG A 228 10.05 29.53 -6.53
CA ARG A 228 10.33 30.97 -6.52
C ARG A 228 11.74 31.30 -6.05
N GLU A 229 12.30 30.44 -5.22
CA GLU A 229 13.64 30.57 -4.64
C GLU A 229 14.69 29.81 -5.48
N ASP A 230 14.26 29.10 -6.52
CA ASP A 230 15.10 28.19 -7.32
C ASP A 230 15.83 27.15 -6.46
N ILE A 231 15.15 26.63 -5.44
CA ILE A 231 15.68 25.63 -4.53
C ILE A 231 14.96 24.31 -4.72
N GLY A 232 15.75 23.23 -4.83
CA GLY A 232 15.25 21.86 -4.82
C GLY A 232 16.11 20.97 -3.94
N VAL A 233 15.47 20.08 -3.20
CA VAL A 233 16.10 19.16 -2.26
C VAL A 233 15.64 17.74 -2.52
N VAL A 234 16.58 16.82 -2.53
CA VAL A 234 16.35 15.36 -2.59
C VAL A 234 17.05 14.73 -1.40
N VAL A 235 16.30 13.93 -0.65
CA VAL A 235 16.85 13.13 0.45
C VAL A 235 16.39 11.69 0.27
N LEU A 236 17.33 10.77 0.17
CA LEU A 236 17.07 9.32 0.07
C LEU A 236 17.70 8.64 1.28
N THR A 237 16.95 7.77 1.94
CA THR A 237 17.44 7.03 3.10
C THR A 237 17.05 5.56 2.97
N ASN A 238 17.88 4.71 3.54
CA ASN A 238 17.67 3.26 3.58
C ASN A 238 17.15 2.78 4.95
N MET A 239 16.21 3.53 5.50
CA MET A 239 15.49 3.20 6.74
C MET A 239 13.98 3.34 6.53
N ASN A 240 13.25 2.28 6.83
CA ASN A 240 11.79 2.23 6.71
C ASN A 240 11.11 3.17 7.71
N GLY A 241 10.14 3.96 7.22
CA GLY A 241 9.28 4.78 8.07
C GLY A 241 10.00 5.86 8.89
N THR A 242 11.20 6.29 8.48
CA THR A 242 11.94 7.34 9.20
C THR A 242 11.49 8.74 8.78
N GLY A 243 11.40 9.67 9.75
CA GLY A 243 11.19 11.10 9.50
C GLY A 243 12.44 11.84 9.00
N LEU A 244 13.60 11.18 8.93
CA LEU A 244 14.88 11.82 8.57
C LEU A 244 14.84 12.55 7.23
N PRO A 245 14.22 12.03 6.13
CA PRO A 245 14.19 12.76 4.86
C PRO A 245 13.51 14.14 4.96
N GLU A 246 12.40 14.24 5.68
CA GLU A 246 11.71 15.53 5.89
C GLU A 246 12.52 16.47 6.77
N VAL A 247 13.10 15.97 7.87
CA VAL A 247 13.95 16.75 8.77
C VAL A 247 15.17 17.32 8.03
N ALA A 248 15.85 16.48 7.26
CA ALA A 248 17.02 16.91 6.48
C ALA A 248 16.64 17.94 5.40
N ALA A 249 15.51 17.71 4.69
CA ALA A 249 15.03 18.64 3.68
C ALA A 249 14.71 20.02 4.29
N ARG A 250 14.04 20.06 5.45
CA ARG A 250 13.77 21.32 6.16
C ARG A 250 15.03 22.05 6.58
N HIS A 251 16.00 21.36 7.18
CA HIS A 251 17.29 21.96 7.54
C HIS A 251 18.03 22.53 6.33
N MET A 252 18.05 21.79 5.20
CA MET A 252 18.67 22.27 3.96
C MET A 252 17.96 23.52 3.44
N ILE A 253 16.64 23.51 3.35
CA ILE A 253 15.84 24.65 2.91
C ILE A 253 16.09 25.86 3.79
N ASP A 254 16.06 25.72 5.13
CA ASP A 254 16.29 26.82 6.08
C ASP A 254 17.67 27.45 5.86
N ARG A 255 18.70 26.64 5.70
CA ARG A 255 20.06 27.15 5.44
C ARG A 255 20.17 27.86 4.09
N MET A 256 19.58 27.31 3.02
CA MET A 256 19.61 27.89 1.70
C MET A 256 18.82 29.19 1.58
N THR A 257 17.76 29.33 2.36
CA THR A 257 16.91 30.54 2.38
C THR A 257 17.35 31.58 3.41
N GLY A 258 18.36 31.29 4.23
CA GLY A 258 18.80 32.17 5.32
C GLY A 258 17.77 32.29 6.46
N ALA A 259 16.87 31.34 6.59
CA ALA A 259 15.86 31.37 7.64
C ALA A 259 16.49 31.09 9.03
N SER A 260 15.86 31.59 10.11
CA SER A 260 16.29 31.31 11.47
C SER A 260 16.31 29.81 11.77
N THR A 261 17.29 29.36 12.53
CA THR A 261 17.44 27.94 12.86
C THR A 261 16.30 27.43 13.73
N ILE A 262 15.66 26.35 13.28
CA ILE A 262 14.73 25.54 14.08
C ILE A 262 15.34 24.16 14.24
N ASP A 263 15.30 23.61 15.43
CA ASP A 263 15.74 22.22 15.64
C ASP A 263 14.63 21.25 15.24
N TRP A 264 14.51 20.99 13.92
CA TRP A 264 13.58 20.04 13.35
C TRP A 264 13.84 18.62 13.82
N ASN A 265 15.11 18.31 14.16
CA ASN A 265 15.46 16.98 14.66
C ASN A 265 14.90 16.76 16.06
N ALA A 266 15.07 17.71 16.98
CA ALA A 266 14.49 17.62 18.32
C ALA A 266 12.96 17.51 18.28
N GLN A 267 12.29 18.29 17.39
CA GLN A 267 10.84 18.19 17.22
C GLN A 267 10.43 16.79 16.68
N SER A 268 11.12 16.28 15.68
CA SER A 268 10.85 14.95 15.13
C SER A 268 11.07 13.84 16.14
N LEU A 269 12.14 13.90 16.92
CA LEU A 269 12.42 12.94 17.99
C LEU A 269 11.33 12.96 19.07
N ALA A 270 10.87 14.14 19.48
CA ALA A 270 9.78 14.29 20.45
C ALA A 270 8.46 13.71 19.91
N GLN A 271 8.11 13.98 18.63
CA GLN A 271 6.94 13.42 17.97
C GLN A 271 7.02 11.89 17.88
N ASN A 272 8.18 11.35 17.49
CA ASN A 272 8.40 9.92 17.43
C ASN A 272 8.29 9.25 18.80
N ALA A 273 8.82 9.87 19.85
CA ALA A 273 8.69 9.37 21.22
C ALA A 273 7.22 9.35 21.67
N ALA A 274 6.46 10.42 21.39
CA ALA A 274 5.03 10.48 21.67
C ALA A 274 4.23 9.42 20.90
N ALA A 275 4.49 9.25 19.60
CA ALA A 275 3.85 8.24 18.77
C ALA A 275 4.14 6.81 19.27
N ARG A 276 5.38 6.53 19.68
CA ARG A 276 5.76 5.24 20.29
C ARG A 276 5.02 4.99 21.60
N ALA A 277 4.92 6.02 22.48
CA ALA A 277 4.18 5.91 23.73
C ALA A 277 2.69 5.61 23.47
N GLN A 278 2.07 6.34 22.53
CA GLN A 278 0.68 6.10 22.11
C GLN A 278 0.50 4.70 21.52
N GLY A 279 1.42 4.23 20.68
CA GLY A 279 1.39 2.89 20.12
C GLY A 279 1.47 1.79 21.19
N LYS A 280 2.36 1.93 22.19
CA LYS A 280 2.44 1.02 23.34
C LYS A 280 1.15 1.01 24.15
N GLN A 281 0.56 2.18 24.41
CA GLN A 281 -0.70 2.29 25.13
C GLN A 281 -1.85 1.67 24.32
N ALA A 282 -1.95 1.89 23.01
CA ALA A 282 -2.95 1.28 22.15
C ALA A 282 -2.82 -0.25 22.13
N LYS A 283 -1.59 -0.79 22.04
CA LYS A 283 -1.31 -2.23 22.12
C LYS A 283 -1.74 -2.81 23.47
N ALA A 284 -1.45 -2.14 24.58
CA ALA A 284 -1.88 -2.54 25.91
C ALA A 284 -3.41 -2.49 26.07
N SER A 285 -4.05 -1.43 25.58
CA SER A 285 -5.51 -1.30 25.59
C SER A 285 -6.18 -2.39 24.77
N LEU A 286 -5.65 -2.71 23.58
CA LEU A 286 -6.14 -3.82 22.76
C LEU A 286 -5.99 -5.16 23.50
N ALA A 287 -4.82 -5.40 24.12
CA ALA A 287 -4.59 -6.63 24.89
C ALA A 287 -5.58 -6.77 26.05
N ALA A 288 -5.97 -5.66 26.70
CA ALA A 288 -6.96 -5.66 27.76
C ALA A 288 -8.39 -6.00 27.28
N THR A 289 -8.68 -5.88 25.99
CA THR A 289 -9.98 -6.31 25.43
C THR A 289 -10.11 -7.83 25.30
N ARG A 290 -9.01 -8.57 25.38
CA ARG A 290 -8.99 -10.03 25.28
C ARG A 290 -9.81 -10.66 26.39
N LYS A 291 -10.78 -11.48 26.03
CA LYS A 291 -11.59 -12.23 27.00
C LYS A 291 -10.79 -13.47 27.44
N GLN A 292 -10.52 -13.52 28.74
CA GLN A 292 -9.74 -14.63 29.31
C GLN A 292 -10.62 -15.88 29.50
N GLY A 293 -10.00 -17.07 29.43
CA GLY A 293 -10.64 -18.35 29.69
C GLY A 293 -11.61 -18.82 28.60
N THR A 294 -11.64 -18.17 27.44
CA THR A 294 -12.43 -18.62 26.29
C THR A 294 -11.67 -19.68 25.49
N GLN A 295 -12.43 -20.50 24.78
CA GLN A 295 -11.92 -21.49 23.83
C GLN A 295 -12.57 -21.25 22.47
N PRO A 296 -11.94 -21.66 21.37
CA PRO A 296 -12.60 -21.74 20.07
C PRO A 296 -13.84 -22.64 20.15
N SER A 297 -14.90 -22.32 19.42
CA SER A 297 -16.15 -23.12 19.41
C SER A 297 -15.99 -24.42 18.62
N HIS A 298 -14.99 -24.52 17.76
CA HIS A 298 -14.69 -25.67 16.89
C HIS A 298 -13.30 -26.24 17.17
N PRO A 299 -13.05 -27.50 16.84
CA PRO A 299 -11.70 -28.06 16.73
C PRO A 299 -10.82 -27.23 15.79
N ILE A 300 -9.55 -27.07 16.13
CA ILE A 300 -8.61 -26.21 15.34
C ILE A 300 -8.57 -26.60 13.85
N SER A 301 -8.72 -27.90 13.54
CA SER A 301 -8.74 -28.38 12.16
C SER A 301 -9.91 -27.83 11.31
N GLU A 302 -11.01 -27.43 11.91
CA GLU A 302 -12.19 -26.95 11.19
C GLU A 302 -12.03 -25.51 10.70
N TYR A 303 -11.13 -24.72 11.30
CA TYR A 303 -10.77 -23.39 10.82
C TYR A 303 -9.87 -23.41 9.58
N VAL A 304 -9.25 -24.55 9.29
CA VAL A 304 -8.41 -24.73 8.10
C VAL A 304 -9.26 -24.64 6.85
N GLY A 305 -8.81 -23.85 5.89
CA GLY A 305 -9.55 -23.67 4.63
C GLY A 305 -9.05 -22.49 3.81
N ARG A 306 -9.70 -22.31 2.68
CA ARG A 306 -9.51 -21.17 1.77
C ARG A 306 -10.75 -20.28 1.87
N TYR A 307 -10.52 -19.00 2.04
CA TYR A 307 -11.57 -18.00 2.23
C TYR A 307 -11.42 -16.90 1.19
N GLU A 308 -12.46 -16.61 0.43
CA GLU A 308 -12.39 -15.68 -0.69
C GLU A 308 -13.27 -14.44 -0.49
N HIS A 309 -12.68 -13.28 -0.78
CA HIS A 309 -13.39 -12.05 -1.03
C HIS A 309 -13.13 -11.60 -2.48
N PRO A 310 -14.16 -11.25 -3.27
CA PRO A 310 -13.99 -10.98 -4.72
C PRO A 310 -13.02 -9.83 -5.00
N GLY A 311 -12.93 -8.84 -4.11
CA GLY A 311 -11.95 -7.76 -4.20
C GLY A 311 -10.54 -8.20 -3.78
N TYR A 312 -10.40 -8.74 -2.57
CA TYR A 312 -9.09 -9.07 -1.99
C TYR A 312 -8.52 -10.40 -2.47
N GLY A 313 -9.37 -11.34 -2.90
CA GLY A 313 -8.96 -12.68 -3.29
C GLY A 313 -8.93 -13.65 -2.13
N ILE A 314 -8.04 -14.64 -2.20
CA ILE A 314 -8.03 -15.78 -1.29
C ILE A 314 -7.06 -15.53 -0.13
N LEU A 315 -7.58 -15.72 1.09
CA LEU A 315 -6.83 -15.89 2.32
C LEU A 315 -6.87 -17.38 2.66
N THR A 316 -5.72 -17.99 2.89
CA THR A 316 -5.63 -19.42 3.21
C THR A 316 -5.26 -19.59 4.68
N VAL A 317 -6.01 -20.37 5.43
CA VAL A 317 -5.70 -20.79 6.80
C VAL A 317 -5.25 -22.25 6.74
N ALA A 318 -4.11 -22.54 7.35
CA ALA A 318 -3.48 -23.87 7.35
C ALA A 318 -2.95 -24.20 8.76
N PRO A 319 -2.65 -25.47 9.06
CA PRO A 319 -1.89 -25.81 10.25
C PRO A 319 -0.53 -25.07 10.25
N ASP A 320 -0.06 -24.70 11.43
CA ASP A 320 1.29 -24.14 11.57
C ASP A 320 2.38 -25.24 11.32
N ALA A 321 3.64 -24.84 11.27
CA ALA A 321 4.74 -25.75 10.98
C ALA A 321 4.84 -26.94 11.96
N ASN A 322 4.27 -26.83 13.16
CA ASN A 322 4.27 -27.87 14.18
C ASN A 322 2.99 -28.72 14.15
N GLY A 323 1.99 -28.33 13.34
CA GLY A 323 0.68 -28.99 13.25
C GLY A 323 -0.21 -28.83 14.47
N ALA A 324 0.19 -28.03 15.47
CA ALA A 324 -0.55 -27.85 16.73
C ALA A 324 -1.34 -26.53 16.78
N GLY A 325 -1.03 -25.59 15.91
CA GLY A 325 -1.66 -24.28 15.79
C GLY A 325 -2.09 -23.97 14.37
N LEU A 326 -2.44 -22.73 14.13
CA LEU A 326 -2.82 -22.21 12.83
C LEU A 326 -1.84 -21.14 12.33
N GLN A 327 -1.75 -21.03 11.04
CA GLN A 327 -1.15 -19.90 10.32
C GLN A 327 -2.08 -19.48 9.20
N PHE A 328 -1.98 -18.24 8.75
CA PHE A 328 -2.65 -17.83 7.52
C PHE A 328 -1.64 -17.28 6.50
N ALA A 329 -2.00 -17.43 5.24
CA ALA A 329 -1.25 -16.89 4.12
C ALA A 329 -2.11 -15.94 3.31
N PHE A 330 -1.58 -14.75 3.04
CA PHE A 330 -2.21 -13.74 2.20
C PHE A 330 -1.16 -12.94 1.43
N ASN A 331 -1.32 -12.81 0.12
CA ASN A 331 -0.38 -12.12 -0.78
C ASN A 331 1.10 -12.52 -0.59
N GLY A 332 1.35 -13.82 -0.40
CA GLY A 332 2.70 -14.35 -0.23
C GLY A 332 3.30 -14.13 1.18
N ILE A 333 2.58 -13.52 2.09
CA ILE A 333 2.98 -13.34 3.48
C ILE A 333 2.33 -14.44 4.32
N VAL A 334 3.12 -15.19 5.07
CA VAL A 334 2.66 -16.22 5.99
C VAL A 334 2.82 -15.72 7.43
N THR A 335 1.76 -15.81 8.21
CA THR A 335 1.74 -15.32 9.59
C THR A 335 1.17 -16.39 10.52
N PRO A 336 1.91 -16.83 11.55
CA PRO A 336 1.38 -17.70 12.59
C PRO A 336 0.24 -17.03 13.35
N LEU A 337 -0.74 -17.80 13.77
CA LEU A 337 -1.90 -17.32 14.53
C LEU A 337 -1.81 -17.76 16.00
N GLU A 338 -2.35 -16.94 16.87
CA GLU A 338 -2.69 -17.31 18.25
C GLU A 338 -4.19 -17.15 18.49
N HIS A 339 -4.77 -18.01 19.30
CA HIS A 339 -6.14 -17.85 19.76
C HIS A 339 -6.25 -16.55 20.57
N TRP A 340 -7.16 -15.67 20.18
CA TRP A 340 -7.38 -14.40 20.88
C TRP A 340 -8.51 -14.50 21.90
N HIS A 341 -9.71 -14.77 21.48
CA HIS A 341 -10.86 -15.16 22.28
C HIS A 341 -12.01 -15.63 21.37
N TYR A 342 -12.85 -16.56 21.87
CA TYR A 342 -13.92 -17.19 21.09
C TYR A 342 -13.37 -17.70 19.75
N ASP A 343 -13.99 -17.33 18.63
CA ASP A 343 -13.55 -17.72 17.28
C ASP A 343 -12.67 -16.65 16.60
N ILE A 344 -12.03 -15.79 17.40
CA ILE A 344 -11.09 -14.77 16.91
C ILE A 344 -9.67 -15.24 17.15
N PHE A 345 -8.89 -15.18 16.08
CA PHE A 345 -7.44 -15.43 16.07
C PHE A 345 -6.67 -14.15 15.73
N SER A 346 -5.45 -14.05 16.21
CA SER A 346 -4.56 -12.90 16.03
C SER A 346 -3.26 -13.31 15.38
N GLY A 347 -2.78 -12.56 14.40
CA GLY A 347 -1.44 -12.73 13.87
C GLY A 347 -0.37 -12.50 14.93
N LYS A 348 0.56 -13.45 15.07
CA LYS A 348 1.75 -13.32 15.91
C LYS A 348 2.82 -12.47 15.22
N LYS A 349 3.71 -11.90 16.00
CA LYS A 349 4.94 -11.30 15.48
C LYS A 349 5.74 -12.39 14.75
N ALA A 350 5.98 -12.20 13.46
CA ALA A 350 6.86 -13.02 12.66
C ALA A 350 8.22 -12.31 12.50
N GLU A 351 9.31 -13.06 12.41
CA GLU A 351 10.66 -12.48 12.29
C GLU A 351 10.86 -11.82 10.93
N GLU A 352 10.40 -12.47 9.87
CA GLU A 352 10.63 -12.02 8.49
C GLU A 352 9.71 -10.88 8.09
N ASP A 353 8.41 -11.00 8.38
CA ASP A 353 7.40 -10.03 7.95
C ASP A 353 6.37 -9.76 9.07
N ARG A 354 6.28 -8.51 9.50
CA ARG A 354 5.39 -8.07 10.59
C ARG A 354 4.09 -7.43 10.11
N THR A 355 3.80 -7.49 8.83
CA THR A 355 2.62 -6.84 8.22
C THR A 355 1.33 -7.21 8.94
N PHE A 356 1.19 -8.47 9.34
CA PHE A 356 -0.01 -8.97 9.99
C PHE A 356 0.17 -9.23 11.50
N GLU A 357 1.18 -8.62 12.16
CA GLU A 357 1.26 -8.65 13.62
C GLU A 357 0.00 -8.02 14.23
N ALA A 358 -0.63 -8.73 15.18
CA ALA A 358 -1.88 -8.34 15.83
C ALA A 358 -3.11 -8.21 14.91
N PHE A 359 -3.01 -8.59 13.63
CA PHE A 359 -4.13 -8.63 12.71
C PHE A 359 -5.15 -9.68 13.14
N LYS A 360 -6.44 -9.32 13.17
CA LYS A 360 -7.51 -10.19 13.68
C LYS A 360 -8.27 -10.85 12.54
N LEU A 361 -8.48 -12.15 12.68
CA LEU A 361 -9.40 -12.95 11.87
C LEU A 361 -10.54 -13.41 12.79
N ASN A 362 -11.76 -13.02 12.49
CA ASN A 362 -12.96 -13.49 13.18
C ASN A 362 -13.64 -14.53 12.29
N PHE A 363 -13.83 -15.74 12.80
CA PHE A 363 -14.48 -16.81 12.05
C PHE A 363 -15.97 -16.88 12.39
N ASP A 364 -16.78 -17.06 11.36
CA ASP A 364 -18.22 -17.03 11.45
C ASP A 364 -18.78 -18.44 11.14
N THR A 365 -19.57 -18.99 12.09
CA THR A 365 -20.24 -20.29 11.95
C THR A 365 -21.56 -20.15 11.19
N GLY A 366 -21.80 -21.01 10.22
CA GLY A 366 -23.04 -21.09 9.46
C GLY A 366 -24.17 -21.74 10.24
N LEU A 367 -25.38 -21.74 9.67
CA LEU A 367 -26.56 -22.36 10.29
C LEU A 367 -26.45 -23.90 10.38
N ASP A 368 -25.58 -24.50 9.61
CA ASP A 368 -25.25 -25.94 9.63
C ASP A 368 -24.27 -26.30 10.76
N GLY A 369 -23.75 -25.31 11.48
CA GLY A 369 -22.77 -25.50 12.53
C GLY A 369 -21.32 -25.56 12.06
N GLU A 370 -21.03 -25.37 10.77
CA GLU A 370 -19.69 -25.38 10.19
C GLU A 370 -19.11 -23.95 10.07
N ILE A 371 -17.80 -23.82 10.01
CA ILE A 371 -17.16 -22.52 9.71
C ILE A 371 -17.48 -22.15 8.25
N ALA A 372 -18.27 -21.10 8.05
CA ALA A 372 -18.74 -20.66 6.72
C ALA A 372 -17.93 -19.49 6.13
N ALA A 373 -17.37 -18.65 6.97
CA ALA A 373 -16.67 -17.44 6.54
C ALA A 373 -15.64 -17.01 7.59
N LEU A 374 -14.84 -16.02 7.23
CA LEU A 374 -14.09 -15.20 8.17
C LEU A 374 -14.22 -13.72 7.83
N SER A 375 -14.15 -12.88 8.85
CA SER A 375 -14.16 -11.42 8.73
C SER A 375 -12.79 -10.85 9.13
N ALA A 376 -12.28 -9.89 8.35
CA ALA A 376 -11.01 -9.23 8.61
C ALA A 376 -11.06 -7.75 8.26
N GLN A 377 -10.46 -6.90 9.10
CA GLN A 377 -10.42 -5.45 8.89
C GLN A 377 -9.28 -5.07 7.95
N MET A 378 -9.53 -5.13 6.65
CA MET A 378 -8.53 -4.89 5.61
C MET A 378 -8.15 -3.41 5.46
N VAL A 379 -9.01 -2.50 5.89
CA VAL A 379 -8.80 -1.05 5.92
C VAL A 379 -9.17 -0.56 7.33
N PRO A 380 -8.27 0.12 8.05
CA PRO A 380 -8.49 0.49 9.46
C PRO A 380 -9.73 1.35 9.72
N THR A 381 -10.16 2.13 8.73
CA THR A 381 -11.30 3.07 8.84
C THR A 381 -12.63 2.48 8.37
N GLU A 382 -12.61 1.29 7.79
CA GLU A 382 -13.79 0.66 7.20
C GLU A 382 -14.29 -0.50 8.08
N GLU A 383 -15.48 -1.00 7.79
CA GLU A 383 -15.99 -2.25 8.37
C GLU A 383 -15.13 -3.46 7.94
N ALA A 384 -15.22 -4.55 8.70
CA ALA A 384 -14.51 -5.77 8.36
C ALA A 384 -15.07 -6.37 7.06
N PHE A 385 -14.19 -6.87 6.21
CA PHE A 385 -14.52 -7.54 4.97
C PHE A 385 -14.75 -9.03 5.22
N VAL A 386 -15.81 -9.57 4.64
CA VAL A 386 -16.18 -10.98 4.78
C VAL A 386 -15.57 -11.79 3.65
N PHE A 387 -14.82 -12.82 4.02
CA PHE A 387 -14.24 -13.81 3.12
C PHE A 387 -15.03 -15.12 3.29
N VAL A 388 -15.73 -15.52 2.25
CA VAL A 388 -16.55 -16.75 2.26
C VAL A 388 -15.66 -17.98 2.09
N ARG A 389 -15.89 -19.01 2.86
CA ARG A 389 -15.16 -20.27 2.75
C ARG A 389 -15.41 -20.91 1.41
N LEU A 390 -14.34 -21.28 0.72
CA LEU A 390 -14.40 -22.04 -0.52
C LEU A 390 -14.58 -23.53 -0.19
N GLY A 391 -15.34 -24.22 -1.01
CA GLY A 391 -15.41 -25.68 -0.97
C GLY A 391 -14.07 -26.34 -1.26
N ASP A 392 -14.00 -27.65 -1.03
CA ASP A 392 -12.82 -28.44 -1.34
C ASP A 392 -12.41 -28.24 -2.83
N GLU A 393 -11.14 -27.92 -3.05
CA GLU A 393 -10.59 -27.75 -4.41
C GLU A 393 -10.81 -28.96 -5.31
N GLN A 394 -10.81 -30.16 -4.71
CA GLN A 394 -11.05 -31.40 -5.42
C GLN A 394 -12.44 -31.42 -6.05
N LEU A 395 -13.44 -30.76 -5.41
CA LEU A 395 -14.79 -30.64 -5.95
C LEU A 395 -14.88 -29.69 -7.17
N SER A 396 -13.83 -28.98 -7.49
CA SER A 396 -13.71 -28.15 -8.69
C SER A 396 -12.86 -28.81 -9.80
N ASP A 397 -12.20 -29.93 -9.51
CA ASP A 397 -11.39 -30.68 -10.49
C ASP A 397 -12.31 -31.62 -11.33
N PRO A 398 -12.45 -31.42 -12.67
CA PRO A 398 -13.26 -32.28 -13.52
C PRO A 398 -12.84 -33.74 -13.49
N ASN A 399 -11.56 -34.04 -13.25
CA ASN A 399 -11.07 -35.41 -13.14
C ASN A 399 -11.44 -36.05 -11.79
N TYR A 400 -11.49 -35.26 -10.72
CA TYR A 400 -12.00 -35.73 -9.44
C TYR A 400 -13.51 -35.94 -9.50
N LEU A 401 -14.26 -34.98 -10.05
CA LEU A 401 -15.72 -35.06 -10.21
C LEU A 401 -16.14 -36.26 -11.05
N LYS A 402 -15.38 -36.61 -12.09
CA LYS A 402 -15.62 -37.86 -12.88
C LYS A 402 -15.58 -39.11 -12.02
N LYS A 403 -14.80 -39.14 -10.92
CA LYS A 403 -14.74 -40.30 -10.01
C LYS A 403 -15.95 -40.39 -9.12
N LEU A 404 -16.65 -39.26 -8.93
CA LEU A 404 -17.88 -39.18 -8.12
C LEU A 404 -19.15 -39.45 -8.96
N VAL A 405 -19.04 -39.56 -10.29
CA VAL A 405 -20.16 -39.91 -11.16
C VAL A 405 -20.52 -41.37 -10.91
N GLY A 406 -21.78 -41.66 -10.57
CA GLY A 406 -22.22 -43.03 -10.32
C GLY A 406 -23.56 -43.06 -9.60
N GLU A 407 -23.97 -44.28 -9.28
CA GLU A 407 -25.16 -44.53 -8.45
C GLU A 407 -24.71 -44.88 -7.02
N PHE A 408 -25.25 -44.17 -6.06
CA PHE A 408 -24.93 -44.31 -4.65
C PHE A 408 -26.24 -44.56 -3.87
N ALA A 409 -26.16 -45.10 -2.69
CA ALA A 409 -27.29 -45.22 -1.78
C ALA A 409 -27.06 -44.34 -0.54
N ILE A 410 -27.97 -43.45 -0.24
CA ILE A 410 -28.02 -42.69 0.98
C ILE A 410 -29.24 -43.19 1.76
N GLU A 411 -29.03 -43.78 2.94
CA GLU A 411 -30.09 -44.39 3.76
C GLU A 411 -31.00 -45.34 2.96
N SER A 412 -30.41 -46.16 2.11
CA SER A 412 -31.14 -47.11 1.24
C SER A 412 -31.91 -46.47 0.08
N GLN A 413 -31.81 -45.16 -0.13
CA GLN A 413 -32.34 -44.46 -1.31
C GLN A 413 -31.28 -44.34 -2.40
N PRO A 414 -31.59 -44.79 -3.65
CA PRO A 414 -30.60 -44.60 -4.73
C PRO A 414 -30.50 -43.13 -5.11
N VAL A 415 -29.27 -42.62 -5.13
CA VAL A 415 -28.93 -41.28 -5.60
C VAL A 415 -27.94 -41.39 -6.74
N LYS A 416 -28.23 -40.70 -7.82
CA LYS A 416 -27.39 -40.70 -9.01
C LYS A 416 -26.72 -39.36 -9.18
N PHE A 417 -25.39 -39.33 -9.17
CA PHE A 417 -24.60 -38.15 -9.52
C PHE A 417 -24.21 -38.21 -11.00
N ALA A 418 -24.44 -37.14 -11.73
CA ALA A 418 -24.06 -36.97 -13.14
C ALA A 418 -23.44 -35.57 -13.32
N MET A 419 -22.46 -35.48 -14.21
CA MET A 419 -21.96 -34.17 -14.65
C MET A 419 -22.96 -33.56 -15.63
N SER A 420 -23.46 -32.35 -15.34
CA SER A 420 -24.12 -31.50 -16.34
C SER A 420 -23.05 -30.72 -17.10
N GLY A 421 -23.11 -30.79 -18.44
CA GLY A 421 -22.19 -30.11 -19.35
C GLY A 421 -22.38 -28.58 -19.31
#